data_2a26e1865805b6a8471cfb744bce1aa2
#
_entry.id   2a26e1865805b6a8471cfb744bce1aa2
#
_cell.length_a   1.000
_cell.length_b   1.000
_cell.length_c   1.000
_cell.angle_alpha   90.00
_cell.angle_beta   90.00
_cell.angle_gamma   90.00
#
_symmetry.space_group_name_H-M   'P 1'
#
loop_
_entity.id
_entity.type
_entity.pdbx_description
1 polymer ?
#
loop_
_entity_poly.entity_id
_entity_poly.type
_entity_poly.pdbx_seq_one_letter_code
_entity_poly.pdbx_strand_id
1 'polypeptide(L)'
;RAIKVLLGTDNLRTGPRVVRSVVAAKVHPNYDRSRNDNDFMLLRLNKPVTFNSNIKMIRLARVCPRPGMRCSVSGWGTIRSPGATLPNALQCADIETFGEDDCRRAYGNALTSNMFCAGGDSGGPLVCNGVLQGVVSWGLAVCGRQGTPGVYSNVCRAVPWIRRWIGNP
;
A
#
# COMPACT_ATOMS: atom_id res chain seq x y z
N ARG A 1 14.03 -6.45 -16.19
CA ARG A 1 14.28 -7.37 -15.08
C ARG A 1 12.97 -8.05 -14.70
N ALA A 2 12.98 -9.39 -14.60
CA ALA A 2 11.78 -10.15 -14.30
C ALA A 2 11.32 -9.92 -12.85
N ILE A 3 10.02 -9.71 -12.66
CA ILE A 3 9.41 -9.59 -11.35
C ILE A 3 8.70 -10.89 -11.03
N LYS A 4 8.93 -11.40 -9.82
CA LYS A 4 8.19 -12.53 -9.26
C LYS A 4 7.40 -12.09 -8.03
N VAL A 5 6.25 -12.71 -7.84
CA VAL A 5 5.36 -12.45 -6.71
C VAL A 5 5.26 -13.70 -5.86
N LEU A 6 5.52 -13.54 -4.57
CA LEU A 6 5.35 -14.61 -3.58
C LEU A 6 4.02 -14.39 -2.86
N LEU A 7 3.20 -15.44 -2.82
CA LEU A 7 1.85 -15.38 -2.26
C LEU A 7 1.68 -16.43 -1.17
N GLY A 8 0.82 -16.13 -0.21
CA GLY A 8 0.45 -17.07 0.83
C GLY A 8 1.49 -17.32 1.89
N THR A 9 2.44 -16.39 2.05
CA THR A 9 3.48 -16.49 3.06
C THR A 9 3.58 -15.19 3.86
N ASP A 10 3.93 -15.32 5.13
CA ASP A 10 4.26 -14.21 6.02
C ASP A 10 5.77 -14.08 6.25
N ASN A 11 6.56 -14.97 5.67
CA ASN A 11 8.01 -15.00 5.85
C ASN A 11 8.71 -14.91 4.50
N LEU A 12 9.70 -13.98 4.40
CA LEU A 12 10.42 -13.75 3.15
C LEU A 12 11.36 -14.91 2.77
N ARG A 13 11.74 -15.75 3.71
CA ARG A 13 12.79 -16.79 3.49
C ARG A 13 12.28 -18.20 3.60
N THR A 14 11.32 -18.48 4.47
CA THR A 14 10.93 -19.85 4.82
C THR A 14 9.43 -20.07 4.69
N GLY A 15 9.03 -21.33 4.66
CA GLY A 15 7.64 -21.73 4.69
C GLY A 15 7.02 -21.94 3.30
N PRO A 16 5.83 -22.54 3.25
CA PRO A 16 5.13 -22.77 2.00
C PRO A 16 4.70 -21.44 1.37
N ARG A 17 4.78 -21.39 0.06
CA ARG A 17 4.43 -20.20 -0.72
C ARG A 17 4.04 -20.58 -2.13
N VAL A 18 3.24 -19.71 -2.74
CA VAL A 18 2.91 -19.80 -4.17
C VAL A 18 3.71 -18.73 -4.90
N VAL A 19 4.37 -19.12 -5.99
CA VAL A 19 5.20 -18.22 -6.79
C VAL A 19 4.51 -17.98 -8.13
N ARG A 20 4.43 -16.71 -8.53
CA ARG A 20 3.95 -16.31 -9.85
C ARG A 20 4.95 -15.36 -10.50
N SER A 21 5.05 -15.46 -11.82
CA SER A 21 5.81 -14.49 -12.61
C SER A 21 4.89 -13.40 -13.13
N VAL A 22 5.40 -12.18 -13.20
CA VAL A 22 4.66 -11.05 -13.77
C VAL A 22 4.87 -11.04 -15.28
N VAL A 23 3.78 -11.09 -16.04
CA VAL A 23 3.80 -11.08 -17.50
C VAL A 23 3.44 -9.72 -18.10
N ALA A 24 2.84 -8.84 -17.34
CA ALA A 24 2.56 -7.48 -17.75
C ALA A 24 2.51 -6.57 -16.53
N ALA A 25 3.00 -5.34 -16.69
CA ALA A 25 2.92 -4.29 -15.68
C ALA A 25 2.28 -3.08 -16.33
N LYS A 26 1.24 -2.53 -15.68
CA LYS A 26 0.53 -1.35 -16.17
C LYS A 26 0.65 -0.23 -15.15
N VAL A 27 1.44 0.78 -15.49
CA VAL A 27 1.59 1.99 -14.69
C VAL A 27 0.36 2.87 -14.92
N HIS A 28 -0.10 3.53 -13.86
CA HIS A 28 -1.21 4.47 -13.96
C HIS A 28 -0.91 5.53 -15.03
N PRO A 29 -1.87 5.83 -15.94
CA PRO A 29 -1.60 6.75 -17.07
C PRO A 29 -1.23 8.17 -16.64
N ASN A 30 -1.65 8.59 -15.46
CA ASN A 30 -1.36 9.92 -14.92
C ASN A 30 -0.29 9.88 -13.80
N TYR A 31 0.50 8.83 -13.77
CA TYR A 31 1.63 8.77 -12.84
C TYR A 31 2.61 9.89 -13.12
N ASP A 32 2.89 10.70 -12.10
CA ASP A 32 3.87 11.77 -12.14
C ASP A 32 5.01 11.44 -11.17
N ARG A 33 6.14 11.04 -11.72
CA ARG A 33 7.31 10.65 -10.94
C ARG A 33 7.86 11.78 -10.09
N SER A 34 7.78 13.02 -10.58
CA SER A 34 8.32 14.17 -9.87
C SER A 34 7.57 14.51 -8.60
N ARG A 35 6.27 14.17 -8.57
CA ARG A 35 5.40 14.41 -7.43
C ARG A 35 4.95 13.14 -6.72
N ASN A 36 5.30 11.96 -7.21
CA ASN A 36 4.75 10.68 -6.78
C ASN A 36 3.22 10.64 -6.83
N ASP A 37 2.64 11.35 -7.78
CA ASP A 37 1.20 11.43 -7.93
C ASP A 37 0.69 10.25 -8.74
N ASN A 38 -0.49 9.72 -8.37
CA ASN A 38 -1.03 8.50 -8.97
C ASN A 38 -0.02 7.35 -8.97
N ASP A 39 0.62 7.15 -7.83
CA ASP A 39 1.68 6.14 -7.67
C ASP A 39 1.09 4.74 -7.56
N PHE A 40 0.61 4.23 -8.69
CA PHE A 40 -0.02 2.91 -8.82
C PHE A 40 0.51 2.17 -10.03
N MET A 41 0.64 0.87 -9.87
CA MET A 41 0.94 -0.05 -10.96
C MET A 41 0.16 -1.35 -10.74
N LEU A 42 -0.43 -1.87 -11.80
CA LEU A 42 -1.05 -3.19 -11.80
C LEU A 42 -0.09 -4.22 -12.39
N LEU A 43 -0.02 -5.35 -11.74
CA LEU A 43 0.81 -6.48 -12.19
C LEU A 43 -0.11 -7.63 -12.61
N ARG A 44 0.08 -8.13 -13.83
CA ARG A 44 -0.61 -9.32 -14.31
C ARG A 44 0.25 -10.54 -14.07
N LEU A 45 -0.31 -11.52 -13.40
CA LEU A 45 0.40 -12.77 -13.11
C LEU A 45 0.28 -13.74 -14.28
N ASN A 46 1.28 -14.61 -14.44
CA ASN A 46 1.38 -15.56 -15.56
C ASN A 46 0.26 -16.62 -15.56
N LYS A 47 -0.34 -16.87 -14.42
CA LYS A 47 -1.49 -17.78 -14.31
C LYS A 47 -2.34 -17.42 -13.07
N PRO A 48 -3.61 -17.81 -13.05
CA PRO A 48 -4.48 -17.53 -11.93
C PRO A 48 -3.96 -18.11 -10.61
N VAL A 49 -4.38 -17.49 -9.53
CA VAL A 49 -4.08 -17.90 -8.16
C VAL A 49 -5.33 -18.58 -7.59
N THR A 50 -5.15 -19.73 -6.95
CA THR A 50 -6.22 -20.39 -6.22
C THR A 50 -6.30 -19.82 -4.81
N PHE A 51 -7.45 -19.31 -4.43
CA PHE A 51 -7.67 -18.80 -3.08
C PHE A 51 -7.75 -19.93 -2.07
N ASN A 52 -7.20 -19.70 -0.88
CA ASN A 52 -7.18 -20.63 0.22
C ASN A 52 -7.16 -19.86 1.54
N SER A 53 -6.83 -20.51 2.66
CA SER A 53 -6.76 -19.84 3.97
C SER A 53 -5.72 -18.72 4.03
N ASN A 54 -4.68 -18.79 3.19
CA ASN A 54 -3.54 -17.84 3.19
C ASN A 54 -3.56 -16.84 2.03
N ILE A 55 -4.42 -17.04 1.04
CA ILE A 55 -4.50 -16.20 -0.16
C ILE A 55 -5.95 -15.85 -0.40
N LYS A 56 -6.27 -14.58 -0.30
CA LYS A 56 -7.64 -14.08 -0.44
C LYS A 56 -7.67 -12.79 -1.23
N MET A 57 -8.81 -12.52 -1.84
CA MET A 57 -9.10 -11.24 -2.46
C MET A 57 -9.40 -10.20 -1.39
N ILE A 58 -9.03 -8.93 -1.64
CA ILE A 58 -9.44 -7.80 -0.82
C ILE A 58 -10.31 -6.84 -1.64
N ARG A 59 -11.32 -6.28 -1.00
CA ARG A 59 -12.19 -5.26 -1.62
C ARG A 59 -11.43 -3.95 -1.73
N LEU A 60 -11.62 -3.27 -2.86
CA LEU A 60 -11.05 -1.95 -3.11
C LEU A 60 -12.00 -0.85 -2.64
N ALA A 61 -11.43 0.22 -2.09
CA ALA A 61 -12.20 1.36 -1.61
C ALA A 61 -12.95 2.07 -2.73
N ARG A 62 -14.26 2.21 -2.58
CA ARG A 62 -15.11 3.04 -3.45
C ARG A 62 -15.28 4.45 -2.90
N VAL A 63 -15.18 4.58 -1.59
CA VAL A 63 -15.29 5.83 -0.85
C VAL A 63 -13.94 6.15 -0.27
N CYS A 64 -13.49 7.40 -0.44
CA CYS A 64 -12.20 7.83 0.08
C CYS A 64 -12.19 7.84 1.61
N PRO A 65 -11.01 7.65 2.24
CA PRO A 65 -10.94 7.54 3.69
C PRO A 65 -11.30 8.85 4.37
N ARG A 66 -11.94 8.74 5.52
CA ARG A 66 -12.23 9.86 6.42
C ARG A 66 -11.10 10.01 7.44
N PRO A 67 -10.92 11.21 8.03
CA PRO A 67 -9.99 11.37 9.15
C PRO A 67 -10.37 10.47 10.34
N GLY A 68 -9.36 9.97 11.05
CA GLY A 68 -9.56 9.20 12.28
C GLY A 68 -10.05 7.78 12.08
N MET A 69 -9.95 7.23 10.86
CA MET A 69 -10.27 5.82 10.63
C MET A 69 -9.17 4.93 11.20
N ARG A 70 -9.57 3.87 11.90
CA ARG A 70 -8.65 2.82 12.33
C ARG A 70 -8.36 1.88 11.17
N CYS A 71 -7.07 1.66 10.94
CA CYS A 71 -6.59 0.84 9.83
C CYS A 71 -5.46 -0.04 10.31
N SER A 72 -5.14 -1.06 9.53
CA SER A 72 -3.93 -1.84 9.70
C SER A 72 -3.04 -1.67 8.48
N VAL A 73 -1.75 -1.58 8.72
CA VAL A 73 -0.72 -1.60 7.68
C VAL A 73 0.19 -2.79 7.94
N SER A 74 0.63 -3.45 6.89
CA SER A 74 1.50 -4.61 7.00
C SER A 74 2.62 -4.56 5.99
N GLY A 75 3.73 -5.17 6.31
CA GLY A 75 4.88 -5.18 5.42
C GLY A 75 6.15 -5.72 6.08
N TRP A 76 7.18 -5.82 5.27
CA TRP A 76 8.52 -6.22 5.70
C TRP A 76 9.49 -5.04 5.68
N GLY A 77 8.97 -3.83 5.81
CA GLY A 77 9.76 -2.63 5.91
C GLY A 77 10.56 -2.57 7.21
N THR A 78 11.39 -1.56 7.34
CA THR A 78 12.27 -1.41 8.50
C THR A 78 11.45 -1.20 9.77
N ILE A 79 11.78 -1.96 10.81
CA ILE A 79 11.12 -1.86 12.12
C ILE A 79 11.84 -0.94 13.10
N ARG A 80 13.04 -0.48 12.76
CA ARG A 80 13.82 0.47 13.54
C ARG A 80 14.46 1.53 12.65
N SER A 81 14.47 2.76 13.10
CA SER A 81 15.10 3.87 12.41
C SER A 81 16.06 4.57 13.36
N PRO A 82 17.27 4.99 12.88
CA PRO A 82 17.89 4.72 11.59
C PRO A 82 18.68 3.39 11.59
N GLY A 83 19.13 2.95 10.40
CA GLY A 83 20.06 1.83 10.26
C GLY A 83 19.44 0.45 10.38
N ALA A 84 18.23 0.30 9.96
CA ALA A 84 17.40 -0.83 10.28
C ALA A 84 17.68 -2.10 9.48
N THR A 85 17.55 -3.23 10.17
CA THR A 85 17.51 -4.56 9.58
C THR A 85 16.10 -4.86 9.11
N LEU A 86 15.95 -5.45 7.89
CA LEU A 86 14.66 -5.89 7.40
C LEU A 86 14.23 -7.17 8.14
N PRO A 87 13.00 -7.24 8.63
CA PRO A 87 12.49 -8.45 9.25
C PRO A 87 12.20 -9.53 8.21
N ASN A 88 12.32 -10.80 8.60
CA ASN A 88 11.88 -11.92 7.75
C ASN A 88 10.38 -12.16 7.88
N ALA A 89 9.81 -11.97 9.06
CA ALA A 89 8.39 -12.14 9.34
C ALA A 89 7.62 -10.86 9.05
N LEU A 90 6.42 -11.01 8.46
CA LEU A 90 5.51 -9.90 8.22
C LEU A 90 5.20 -9.15 9.51
N GLN A 91 5.35 -7.85 9.48
CA GLN A 91 5.01 -6.96 10.59
C GLN A 91 3.68 -6.28 10.30
N CYS A 92 2.88 -6.08 11.35
CA CYS A 92 1.60 -5.38 11.26
C CYS A 92 1.54 -4.29 12.33
N ALA A 93 0.89 -3.17 11.99
CA ALA A 93 0.66 -2.09 12.92
C ALA A 93 -0.76 -1.55 12.75
N ASP A 94 -1.37 -1.17 13.86
CA ASP A 94 -2.63 -0.43 13.86
C ASP A 94 -2.33 1.06 13.82
N ILE A 95 -2.91 1.75 12.85
CA ILE A 95 -2.69 3.18 12.65
C ILE A 95 -4.01 3.87 12.34
N GLU A 96 -4.03 5.19 12.45
CA GLU A 96 -5.19 6.00 12.11
C GLU A 96 -4.89 6.91 10.92
N THR A 97 -5.92 7.17 10.12
CA THR A 97 -5.84 8.17 9.05
C THR A 97 -5.85 9.57 9.64
N PHE A 98 -5.13 10.48 9.00
CA PHE A 98 -5.11 11.90 9.36
C PHE A 98 -6.04 12.70 8.45
N GLY A 99 -6.52 13.82 8.96
CA GLY A 99 -7.22 14.80 8.15
C GLY A 99 -6.31 15.48 7.13
N GLU A 100 -6.92 16.02 6.08
CA GLU A 100 -6.19 16.72 5.03
C GLU A 100 -5.37 17.90 5.59
N ASP A 101 -5.93 18.63 6.53
CA ASP A 101 -5.26 19.79 7.14
C ASP A 101 -3.99 19.40 7.89
N ASP A 102 -4.05 18.33 8.68
CA ASP A 102 -2.89 17.82 9.42
C ASP A 102 -1.81 17.29 8.47
N CYS A 103 -2.23 16.62 7.40
CA CYS A 103 -1.33 16.12 6.38
C CYS A 103 -0.64 17.27 5.64
N ARG A 104 -1.37 18.32 5.30
CA ARG A 104 -0.83 19.51 4.63
C ARG A 104 0.12 20.31 5.52
N ARG A 105 -0.10 20.32 6.83
CA ARG A 105 0.86 20.94 7.77
C ARG A 105 2.23 20.26 7.70
N ALA A 106 2.24 18.93 7.53
CA ALA A 106 3.48 18.18 7.46
C ALA A 106 4.18 18.32 6.09
N TYR A 107 3.43 18.33 5.00
CA TYR A 107 3.98 18.16 3.66
C TYR A 107 3.62 19.29 2.67
N GLY A 108 2.73 20.18 3.02
CA GLY A 108 2.37 21.34 2.19
C GLY A 108 1.90 20.97 0.79
N ASN A 109 2.46 21.63 -0.21
CA ASN A 109 2.07 21.47 -1.61
C ASN A 109 2.56 20.16 -2.25
N ALA A 110 3.36 19.37 -1.56
CA ALA A 110 3.75 18.04 -2.04
C ALA A 110 2.58 17.06 -2.05
N LEU A 111 1.54 17.34 -1.26
CA LEU A 111 0.35 16.51 -1.17
C LEU A 111 -0.63 16.84 -2.29
N THR A 112 -1.16 15.78 -2.94
CA THR A 112 -2.23 15.92 -3.94
C THR A 112 -3.50 15.24 -3.46
N SER A 113 -4.61 15.43 -4.18
CA SER A 113 -5.89 14.76 -3.87
C SER A 113 -5.84 13.24 -4.08
N ASN A 114 -4.82 12.73 -4.77
CA ASN A 114 -4.60 11.31 -5.00
C ASN A 114 -3.75 10.65 -3.91
N MET A 115 -3.54 11.36 -2.82
CA MET A 115 -2.76 10.94 -1.65
C MET A 115 -3.53 11.21 -0.38
N PHE A 116 -3.22 10.47 0.67
CA PHE A 116 -3.68 10.78 2.03
C PHE A 116 -2.64 10.34 3.05
N CYS A 117 -2.76 10.84 4.26
CA CYS A 117 -1.84 10.52 5.33
C CYS A 117 -2.47 9.56 6.35
N ALA A 118 -1.62 8.73 6.91
CA ALA A 118 -1.95 7.88 8.06
C ALA A 118 -0.73 7.76 8.96
N GLY A 119 -0.90 7.17 10.12
CA GLY A 119 0.15 7.08 11.12
C GLY A 119 1.48 6.55 10.62
N GLY A 120 2.54 6.81 11.37
CA GLY A 120 3.93 6.89 10.95
C GLY A 120 4.72 5.61 10.73
N ASP A 121 4.12 4.45 10.53
CA ASP A 121 4.89 3.24 10.25
C ASP A 121 4.91 2.96 8.74
N SER A 122 6.12 2.72 8.20
CA SER A 122 6.28 2.34 6.82
C SER A 122 5.80 0.91 6.60
N GLY A 123 4.96 0.71 5.61
CA GLY A 123 4.42 -0.60 5.32
C GLY A 123 4.01 -0.74 3.87
N GLY A 124 3.18 -1.70 3.61
CA GLY A 124 2.61 -1.97 2.29
C GLY A 124 1.17 -1.48 2.19
N PRO A 125 0.20 -2.40 2.12
CA PRO A 125 -1.21 -2.03 2.01
C PRO A 125 -1.76 -1.46 3.32
N LEU A 126 -2.61 -0.45 3.20
CA LEU A 126 -3.38 0.10 4.29
C LEU A 126 -4.82 -0.37 4.16
N VAL A 127 -5.27 -1.15 5.13
CA VAL A 127 -6.59 -1.77 5.14
C VAL A 127 -7.41 -1.20 6.27
N CYS A 128 -8.59 -0.69 5.96
CA CYS A 128 -9.51 -0.10 6.92
C CYS A 128 -10.86 -0.80 6.78
N ASN A 129 -11.35 -1.41 7.87
CA ASN A 129 -12.62 -2.15 7.88
C ASN A 129 -12.72 -3.20 6.76
N GLY A 130 -11.63 -3.94 6.52
CA GLY A 130 -11.59 -4.98 5.48
C GLY A 130 -11.50 -4.48 4.05
N VAL A 131 -11.25 -3.21 3.85
CA VAL A 131 -11.19 -2.57 2.53
C VAL A 131 -9.80 -1.96 2.31
N LEU A 132 -9.21 -2.18 1.14
CA LEU A 132 -7.94 -1.57 0.77
C LEU A 132 -8.15 -0.10 0.44
N GLN A 133 -7.65 0.79 1.30
CA GLN A 133 -7.76 2.23 1.18
C GLN A 133 -6.50 2.89 0.64
N GLY A 134 -5.35 2.33 0.94
CA GLY A 134 -4.09 2.95 0.54
C GLY A 134 -2.99 1.95 0.23
N VAL A 135 -2.02 2.42 -0.52
CA VAL A 135 -0.76 1.73 -0.77
C VAL A 135 0.35 2.71 -0.42
N VAL A 136 1.32 2.28 0.38
CA VAL A 136 2.41 3.15 0.80
C VAL A 136 3.10 3.78 -0.43
N SER A 137 3.36 5.06 -0.35
CA SER A 137 3.99 5.79 -1.45
C SER A 137 5.26 6.49 -1.00
N TRP A 138 5.15 7.50 -0.13
CA TRP A 138 6.30 8.27 0.32
C TRP A 138 6.05 8.91 1.69
N GLY A 139 6.99 9.70 2.17
CA GLY A 139 6.88 10.47 3.40
C GLY A 139 8.12 10.32 4.25
N LEU A 140 8.20 11.12 5.29
CA LEU A 140 9.27 11.06 6.28
C LEU A 140 9.01 9.90 7.24
N ALA A 141 9.00 8.68 6.71
CA ALA A 141 8.77 7.49 7.51
C ALA A 141 9.97 7.23 8.42
N VAL A 142 9.97 7.88 9.58
CA VAL A 142 10.81 7.48 10.70
C VAL A 142 9.94 6.54 11.54
N CYS A 143 10.25 5.26 11.51
CA CYS A 143 9.51 4.24 12.26
C CYS A 143 9.35 4.64 13.73
N GLY A 144 8.11 4.60 14.22
CA GLY A 144 7.81 4.86 15.62
C GLY A 144 7.86 6.33 16.05
N ARG A 145 8.03 7.27 15.12
CA ARG A 145 8.02 8.68 15.47
C ARG A 145 6.59 9.21 15.47
N GLN A 146 6.06 9.47 16.64
CA GLN A 146 4.74 10.11 16.77
C GLN A 146 4.74 11.48 16.08
N GLY A 147 3.69 11.75 15.33
CA GLY A 147 3.47 13.06 14.71
C GLY A 147 4.00 13.22 13.29
N THR A 148 4.70 12.22 12.75
CA THR A 148 5.13 12.26 11.33
C THR A 148 4.30 11.26 10.54
N PRO A 149 3.31 11.71 9.75
CA PRO A 149 2.48 10.80 8.98
C PRO A 149 3.22 10.23 7.77
N GLY A 150 2.88 8.98 7.41
CA GLY A 150 3.23 8.43 6.12
C GLY A 150 2.21 8.84 5.06
N VAL A 151 2.63 8.91 3.81
CA VAL A 151 1.76 9.26 2.69
C VAL A 151 1.46 8.02 1.86
N TYR A 152 0.19 7.81 1.62
CA TYR A 152 -0.35 6.66 0.89
C TYR A 152 -1.01 7.12 -0.40
N SER A 153 -0.84 6.32 -1.46
CA SER A 153 -1.61 6.50 -2.68
C SER A 153 -3.08 6.15 -2.40
N ASN A 154 -3.98 7.02 -2.83
CA ASN A 154 -5.41 6.96 -2.47
C ASN A 154 -6.17 6.03 -3.42
N VAL A 155 -6.45 4.80 -2.98
CA VAL A 155 -7.06 3.75 -3.80
C VAL A 155 -8.41 4.18 -4.37
N CYS A 156 -9.23 4.89 -3.60
CA CYS A 156 -10.54 5.34 -4.06
C CYS A 156 -10.48 6.15 -5.38
N ARG A 157 -9.37 6.86 -5.59
CA ARG A 157 -9.15 7.66 -6.81
C ARG A 157 -8.70 6.82 -8.00
N ALA A 158 -8.09 5.67 -7.75
CA ALA A 158 -7.57 4.78 -8.80
C ALA A 158 -8.57 3.72 -9.25
N VAL A 159 -9.64 3.49 -8.50
CA VAL A 159 -10.59 2.41 -8.77
C VAL A 159 -11.18 2.45 -10.19
N PRO A 160 -11.58 3.60 -10.77
CA PRO A 160 -12.08 3.61 -12.14
C PRO A 160 -11.05 3.08 -13.15
N TRP A 161 -9.79 3.44 -12.99
CA TRP A 161 -8.70 2.94 -13.84
C TRP A 161 -8.44 1.45 -13.61
N ILE A 162 -8.39 1.02 -12.35
CA ILE A 162 -8.18 -0.39 -11.99
C ILE A 162 -9.25 -1.26 -12.66
N ARG A 163 -10.53 -0.87 -12.56
CA ARG A 163 -11.64 -1.63 -13.12
C ARG A 163 -11.60 -1.76 -14.64
N ARG A 164 -11.11 -0.75 -15.34
CA ARG A 164 -10.93 -0.83 -16.79
C ARG A 164 -9.97 -1.94 -17.19
N TRP A 165 -8.97 -2.20 -16.34
CA TRP A 165 -7.92 -3.19 -16.63
C TRP A 165 -8.24 -4.59 -16.14
N ILE A 166 -8.89 -4.72 -14.98
CA ILE A 166 -9.20 -6.04 -14.40
C ILE A 166 -10.64 -6.48 -14.64
N GLY A 167 -11.47 -5.60 -15.20
CA GLY A 167 -12.90 -5.82 -15.32
C GLY A 167 -13.64 -5.60 -13.99
N ASN A 168 -14.96 -5.76 -14.01
CA ASN A 168 -15.75 -5.75 -12.77
C ASN A 168 -15.58 -7.09 -12.05
N PRO A 169 -14.96 -7.09 -10.89
CA PRO A 169 -14.89 -8.31 -10.09
C PRO A 169 -16.25 -8.70 -9.54
#